data_fce6839fbd67aaff5317a5c641f0c13c
#
_entry.id   fce6839fbd67aaff5317a5c641f0c13c
#
_cell.length_a   1.000
_cell.length_b   1.000
_cell.length_c   1.000
_cell.angle_alpha   90.00
_cell.angle_beta   90.00
_cell.angle_gamma   90.00
#
_symmetry.space_group_name_H-M   'P 1'
#
loop_
_entity.id
_entity.type
_entity.pdbx_description
1 polymer ?
#
loop_
_entity_poly.entity_id
_entity_poly.type
_entity_poly.pdbx_seq_one_letter_code
_entity_poly.pdbx_strand_id
1 'polypeptide(L)'
;MEWIEMLLKKSCDKTLTKKEVLHSLFHMIEVNENTLNQIQTDKRDFGPELEELKQTEINDIDFHIKYYRGLVNFINNISETKILK
;
A
#
# COMPACT_ATOMS: atom_id res chain seq x y z
N MET A 1 4.20 10.87 0.22
CA MET A 1 2.96 10.11 0.46
C MET A 1 1.77 10.82 -0.15
N GLU A 2 1.81 10.90 -1.46
CA GLU A 2 0.80 11.67 -2.19
C GLU A 2 -0.63 11.19 -1.95
N TRP A 3 -0.83 9.88 -1.92
CA TRP A 3 -2.18 9.35 -1.78
C TRP A 3 -2.78 9.61 -0.40
N ILE A 4 -1.96 9.65 0.65
CA ILE A 4 -2.42 10.02 1.99
C ILE A 4 -2.81 11.48 2.01
N GLU A 5 -2.00 12.34 1.36
CA GLU A 5 -2.32 13.76 1.23
C GLU A 5 -3.62 13.97 0.49
N MET A 6 -3.86 13.18 -0.56
CA MET A 6 -5.12 13.23 -1.30
C MET A 6 -6.31 12.87 -0.41
N LEU A 7 -6.17 11.83 0.41
CA LEU A 7 -7.22 11.44 1.34
C LEU A 7 -7.49 12.53 2.37
N LEU A 8 -6.43 13.14 2.88
CA LEU A 8 -6.55 14.22 3.86
C LEU A 8 -7.17 15.47 3.23
N LYS A 9 -6.87 15.76 1.98
CA LYS A 9 -7.48 16.88 1.26
C LYS A 9 -8.98 16.65 1.07
N LYS A 10 -9.38 15.44 0.78
CA LYS A 10 -10.79 15.10 0.66
C LYS A 10 -11.52 15.30 1.98
N SER A 11 -10.85 15.15 3.10
CA SER A 11 -11.45 15.35 4.41
C SER A 11 -11.75 16.82 4.71
N CYS A 12 -11.21 17.75 3.91
CA CYS A 12 -11.55 19.15 4.04
C CYS A 12 -13.02 19.41 3.66
N ASP A 13 -13.53 18.62 2.72
CA ASP A 13 -14.90 18.79 2.22
C ASP A 13 -15.90 17.88 2.93
N LYS A 14 -15.41 16.79 3.50
CA LYS A 14 -16.23 15.85 4.25
C LYS A 14 -15.36 15.12 5.26
N THR A 15 -16.00 14.65 6.31
CA THR A 15 -15.31 13.90 7.35
C THR A 15 -14.82 12.57 6.82
N LEU A 16 -13.52 12.32 6.98
CA LEU A 16 -12.92 11.04 6.63
C LEU A 16 -12.49 10.37 7.94
N THR A 17 -13.10 9.23 8.24
CA THR A 17 -12.83 8.53 9.49
C THR A 17 -11.54 7.73 9.43
N LYS A 18 -10.99 7.42 10.61
CA LYS A 18 -9.87 6.52 10.76
C LYS A 18 -10.15 5.18 10.07
N LYS A 19 -11.37 4.68 10.22
CA LYS A 19 -11.80 3.42 9.62
C LYS A 19 -11.71 3.47 8.10
N GLU A 20 -12.13 4.57 7.50
CA GLU A 20 -12.07 4.73 6.04
C GLU A 20 -10.64 4.78 5.53
N VAL A 21 -9.75 5.48 6.25
CA VAL A 21 -8.34 5.54 5.90
C VAL A 21 -7.72 4.15 6.00
N LEU A 22 -7.99 3.42 7.08
CA LEU A 22 -7.48 2.07 7.26
C LEU A 22 -8.02 1.13 6.18
N HIS A 23 -9.29 1.26 5.82
CA HIS A 23 -9.87 0.44 4.77
C HIS A 23 -9.13 0.66 3.44
N SER A 24 -8.83 1.90 3.10
CA SER A 24 -8.06 2.22 1.89
C SER A 24 -6.67 1.62 1.92
N LEU A 25 -6.00 1.69 3.08
CA LEU A 25 -4.67 1.11 3.24
C LEU A 25 -4.69 -0.41 3.09
N PHE A 26 -5.65 -1.07 3.72
CA PHE A 26 -5.78 -2.52 3.58
C PHE A 26 -6.06 -2.94 2.15
N HIS A 27 -6.87 -2.15 1.44
CA HIS A 27 -7.12 -2.41 0.03
C HIS A 27 -5.82 -2.32 -0.80
N MET A 28 -5.00 -1.30 -0.55
CA MET A 28 -3.73 -1.15 -1.25
C MET A 28 -2.78 -2.32 -0.94
N ILE A 29 -2.73 -2.75 0.31
CA ILE A 29 -1.92 -3.90 0.70
C ILE A 29 -2.40 -5.15 -0.05
N GLU A 30 -3.70 -5.39 -0.07
CA GLU A 30 -4.28 -6.56 -0.73
C GLU A 30 -3.94 -6.58 -2.23
N VAL A 31 -4.11 -5.45 -2.91
CA VAL A 31 -3.78 -5.34 -4.33
C VAL A 31 -2.31 -5.65 -4.57
N ASN A 32 -1.43 -5.09 -3.76
CA ASN A 32 0.00 -5.33 -3.90
C ASN A 32 0.38 -6.78 -3.58
N GLU A 33 -0.24 -7.38 -2.57
CA GLU A 33 0.01 -8.78 -2.25
C GLU A 33 -0.44 -9.71 -3.37
N ASN A 34 -1.58 -9.43 -3.98
CA ASN A 34 -2.07 -10.21 -5.11
C ASN A 34 -1.14 -10.11 -6.31
N THR A 35 -0.66 -8.90 -6.60
CA THR A 35 0.29 -8.69 -7.70
C THR A 35 1.60 -9.42 -7.42
N LEU A 36 2.11 -9.32 -6.20
CA LEU A 36 3.33 -10.01 -5.80
C LEU A 36 3.19 -11.53 -5.97
N ASN A 37 2.06 -12.07 -5.52
CA ASN A 37 1.80 -13.49 -5.65
C ASN A 37 1.76 -13.92 -7.11
N GLN A 38 1.13 -13.15 -7.99
CA GLN A 38 1.08 -13.44 -9.41
C GLN A 38 2.47 -13.48 -10.03
N ILE A 39 3.32 -12.52 -9.67
CA ILE A 39 4.69 -12.45 -10.19
C ILE A 39 5.50 -13.65 -9.68
N GLN A 40 5.40 -13.96 -8.39
CA GLN A 40 6.17 -15.04 -7.77
C GLN A 40 5.75 -16.43 -8.25
N THR A 41 4.49 -16.59 -8.61
CA THR A 41 3.99 -17.88 -9.09
C THR A 41 4.14 -18.07 -10.59
N ASP A 42 4.54 -17.03 -11.30
CA ASP A 42 4.81 -17.14 -12.74
C ASP A 42 6.11 -17.90 -12.94
N LYS A 43 6.02 -19.07 -13.54
CA LYS A 43 7.15 -19.98 -13.72
C LYS A 43 7.74 -19.98 -15.12
N ARG A 44 7.32 -19.02 -15.96
CA ARG A 44 7.87 -18.91 -17.30
C ARG A 44 9.32 -18.48 -17.23
N ASP A 45 10.11 -18.98 -18.16
CA ASP A 45 11.50 -18.61 -18.28
C ASP A 45 11.62 -17.37 -19.17
N PHE A 46 11.98 -16.25 -18.57
CA PHE A 46 12.09 -14.98 -19.27
C PHE A 46 13.52 -14.65 -19.68
N GLY A 47 14.49 -15.52 -19.32
CA GLY A 47 15.90 -15.22 -19.54
C GLY A 47 16.48 -14.35 -18.43
N PRO A 48 17.84 -14.24 -18.38
CA PRO A 48 18.51 -13.56 -17.27
C PRO A 48 18.12 -12.10 -17.08
N GLU A 49 17.98 -11.35 -18.16
CA GLU A 49 17.65 -9.93 -18.07
C GLU A 49 16.25 -9.69 -17.52
N LEU A 50 15.28 -10.46 -18.00
CA LEU A 50 13.90 -10.33 -17.54
C LEU A 50 13.72 -10.88 -16.12
N GLU A 51 14.50 -11.88 -15.74
CA GLU A 51 14.49 -12.39 -14.38
C GLU A 51 15.01 -11.34 -13.40
N GLU A 52 16.00 -10.55 -13.79
CA GLU A 52 16.50 -9.47 -12.97
C GLU A 52 15.44 -8.39 -12.79
N LEU A 53 14.74 -8.02 -13.86
CA LEU A 53 13.62 -7.06 -13.79
C LEU A 53 12.49 -7.59 -12.92
N LYS A 54 12.19 -8.87 -13.04
CA LYS A 54 11.18 -9.52 -12.23
C LYS A 54 11.53 -9.43 -10.74
N GLN A 55 12.79 -9.69 -10.39
CA GLN A 55 13.24 -9.60 -9.01
C GLN A 55 13.18 -8.17 -8.49
N THR A 56 13.50 -7.18 -9.32
CA THR A 56 13.38 -5.78 -8.97
C THR A 56 11.92 -5.42 -8.66
N GLU A 57 10.99 -5.87 -9.48
CA GLU A 57 9.55 -5.65 -9.25
C GLU A 57 9.09 -6.28 -7.94
N ILE A 58 9.54 -7.51 -7.68
CA ILE A 58 9.20 -8.19 -6.42
C ILE A 58 9.68 -7.37 -5.24
N ASN A 59 10.91 -6.89 -5.29
CA ASN A 59 11.50 -6.09 -4.22
C ASN A 59 10.74 -4.78 -4.01
N ASP A 60 10.36 -4.11 -5.09
CA ASP A 60 9.60 -2.86 -5.01
C ASP A 60 8.22 -3.06 -4.40
N ILE A 61 7.52 -4.10 -4.83
CA ILE A 61 6.19 -4.40 -4.31
C ILE A 61 6.27 -4.77 -2.82
N ASP A 62 7.25 -5.58 -2.46
CA ASP A 62 7.47 -5.97 -1.06
C ASP A 62 7.75 -4.73 -0.19
N PHE A 63 8.55 -3.81 -0.69
CA PHE A 63 8.81 -2.54 -0.01
C PHE A 63 7.51 -1.76 0.20
N HIS A 64 6.67 -1.66 -0.83
CA HIS A 64 5.39 -0.95 -0.72
C HIS A 64 4.46 -1.59 0.30
N ILE A 65 4.41 -2.92 0.34
CA ILE A 65 3.59 -3.62 1.31
C ILE A 65 4.05 -3.31 2.73
N LYS A 66 5.35 -3.37 2.97
CA LYS A 66 5.92 -3.05 4.29
C LYS A 66 5.64 -1.60 4.68
N TYR A 67 5.74 -0.71 3.72
CA TYR A 67 5.48 0.71 3.93
C TYR A 67 4.02 0.93 4.34
N TYR A 68 3.07 0.35 3.61
CA TYR A 68 1.65 0.49 3.93
C TYR A 68 1.31 -0.14 5.27
N ARG A 69 1.91 -1.26 5.61
CA ARG A 69 1.72 -1.89 6.91
C ARG A 69 2.22 -1.00 8.05
N GLY A 70 3.34 -0.33 7.83
CA GLY A 70 3.84 0.66 8.78
C GLY A 70 2.87 1.81 8.98
N LEU A 71 2.25 2.28 7.89
CA LEU A 71 1.24 3.33 7.96
C LEU A 71 0.00 2.86 8.73
N VAL A 72 -0.42 1.60 8.53
CA VAL A 72 -1.55 1.04 9.27
C VAL A 72 -1.25 1.06 10.76
N ASN A 73 -0.06 0.63 11.16
CA ASN A 73 0.35 0.65 12.56
C ASN A 73 0.37 2.07 13.12
N PHE A 74 0.92 3.01 12.36
CA PHE A 74 0.97 4.41 12.76
C PHE A 74 -0.45 4.95 12.98
N ILE A 75 -1.35 4.72 12.03
CA ILE A 75 -2.71 5.22 12.10
C ILE A 75 -3.50 4.57 13.24
N ASN A 76 -3.28 3.27 13.48
CA ASN A 76 -3.92 2.58 14.60
C ASN A 76 -3.55 3.17 15.95
N ASN A 77 -2.36 3.76 16.06
CA ASN A 77 -1.89 4.35 17.30
C ASN A 77 -2.27 5.82 17.47
N ILE A 78 -2.93 6.41 16.48
CA ILE A 78 -3.39 7.80 16.53
C ILE A 78 -4.86 7.81 16.92
N SER A 79 -5.27 8.79 17.74
CA SER A 79 -6.68 8.97 18.00
C SER A 79 -7.40 9.43 16.73
N GLU A 80 -8.64 9.04 16.57
CA GLU A 80 -9.45 9.41 15.40
C GLU A 80 -9.53 10.92 15.22
N THR A 81 -9.58 11.65 16.32
CA THR A 81 -9.64 13.10 16.32
C THR A 81 -8.43 13.72 15.64
N LYS A 82 -7.25 13.13 15.79
CA LYS A 82 -6.03 13.65 15.18
C LYS A 82 -6.00 13.45 13.67
N ILE A 83 -6.62 12.40 13.18
CA ILE A 83 -6.67 12.10 11.75
C ILE A 83 -7.57 13.09 11.03
N LEU A 84 -8.63 13.52 11.70
CA LEU A 84 -9.65 14.38 11.10
C LEU A 84 -9.31 15.87 11.11
N LYS A 85 -8.13 16.20 11.58
CA LYS A 85 -7.70 17.60 11.57
C LYS A 85 -6.88 17.97 10.34
#